data_00b318b4a5ad6ffa887ff5298fef83dc
#
_entry.id   00b318b4a5ad6ffa887ff5298fef83dc
#
_cell.length_a   1.000
_cell.length_b   1.000
_cell.length_c   1.000
_cell.angle_alpha   90.00
_cell.angle_beta   90.00
_cell.angle_gamma   90.00
#
_symmetry.space_group_name_H-M   'P 1'
#
loop_
_entity.id
_entity.type
_entity.pdbx_description
1 polymer ?
#
loop_
_entity_poly.entity_id
_entity_poly.type
_entity_poly.pdbx_seq_one_letter_code
_entity_poly.pdbx_strand_id
1 'polypeptide(L)'
;VLLTRLTPQSLYYTEPGFLDRKLVIVEERYGSLEADYSIRVLQSRKKLIAAAPVKDPQTGNLRTKVFTVEARAAFIEATTASSVNHENATRCFELMMDETEEQTRRIHERQRVMRTGRGLELRRLAEAITRRHWTAQRLLEPLPVVIPFADKLSFPSSWMRTRRDHARFLNLIEVSAFLHQHQRERTSEGAIVASLADYEAAYALAGEVLRETL
;
A
#
# COMPACT_ATOMS: atom_id res chain seq x y z
N VAL A 1 -3.37 10.73 2.78
CA VAL A 1 -4.37 11.53 2.04
C VAL A 1 -5.58 10.65 1.80
N LEU A 2 -6.75 11.09 2.25
CA LEU A 2 -8.03 10.43 2.00
C LEU A 2 -8.73 11.16 0.85
N LEU A 3 -9.10 10.43 -0.18
CA LEU A 3 -9.79 10.94 -1.36
C LEU A 3 -11.08 10.14 -1.57
N THR A 4 -12.19 10.82 -1.69
CA THR A 4 -13.47 10.18 -2.04
C THR A 4 -13.44 9.72 -3.49
N ARG A 5 -12.82 10.51 -4.37
CA ARG A 5 -12.74 10.22 -5.80
C ARG A 5 -11.40 10.69 -6.36
N LEU A 6 -10.88 9.96 -7.33
CA LEU A 6 -9.69 10.32 -8.08
C LEU A 6 -10.02 10.40 -9.57
N THR A 7 -9.80 11.58 -10.19
CA THR A 7 -9.97 11.74 -11.63
C THR A 7 -8.69 11.34 -12.39
N PRO A 8 -8.77 10.94 -13.67
CA PRO A 8 -7.60 10.46 -14.42
C PRO A 8 -6.44 11.42 -14.45
N GLN A 9 -6.73 12.70 -14.50
CA GLN A 9 -5.72 13.74 -14.69
C GLN A 9 -5.27 14.39 -13.38
N SER A 10 -6.00 14.19 -12.26
CA SER A 10 -5.71 14.88 -11.00
C SER A 10 -4.30 14.62 -10.48
N LEU A 11 -3.77 13.41 -10.68
CA LEU A 11 -2.41 13.06 -10.23
C LEU A 11 -1.30 13.83 -10.95
N TYR A 12 -1.55 14.30 -12.19
CA TYR A 12 -0.54 15.05 -12.96
C TYR A 12 -0.41 16.52 -12.56
N TYR A 13 -1.40 17.04 -11.83
CA TYR A 13 -1.48 18.46 -11.47
C TYR A 13 -1.41 18.69 -9.96
N THR A 14 -0.96 17.68 -9.21
CA THR A 14 -0.76 17.82 -7.77
C THR A 14 0.44 18.73 -7.48
N GLU A 15 0.34 19.47 -6.39
CA GLU A 15 1.46 20.28 -5.89
C GLU A 15 2.70 19.42 -5.61
N PRO A 16 3.91 19.95 -5.83
CA PRO A 16 5.13 19.22 -5.53
C PRO A 16 5.16 18.70 -4.08
N GLY A 17 5.45 17.42 -3.90
CA GLY A 17 5.49 16.79 -2.58
C GLY A 17 4.13 16.41 -1.98
N PHE A 18 3.01 16.78 -2.60
CA PHE A 18 1.67 16.45 -2.08
C PHE A 18 1.45 14.95 -1.88
N LEU A 19 1.95 14.14 -2.80
CA LEU A 19 1.82 12.67 -2.76
C LEU A 19 3.07 11.98 -2.20
N ASP A 20 4.22 12.69 -2.11
CA ASP A 20 5.47 12.02 -1.73
C ASP A 20 5.42 11.52 -0.28
N ARG A 21 5.81 10.26 -0.08
CA ARG A 21 5.79 9.54 1.19
C ARG A 21 4.42 9.56 1.88
N LYS A 22 3.35 9.50 1.10
CA LYS A 22 1.97 9.46 1.60
C LYS A 22 1.33 8.12 1.33
N LEU A 23 0.41 7.75 2.22
CA LEU A 23 -0.61 6.74 1.97
C LEU A 23 -1.82 7.46 1.36
N VAL A 24 -2.16 7.11 0.14
CA VAL A 24 -3.33 7.62 -0.58
C VAL A 24 -4.44 6.57 -0.46
N ILE A 25 -5.54 6.95 0.13
CA ILE A 25 -6.71 6.10 0.30
C ILE A 25 -7.80 6.64 -0.61
N VAL A 26 -8.29 5.81 -1.52
CA VAL A 26 -9.42 6.11 -2.40
C VAL A 26 -10.61 5.29 -1.91
N GLU A 27 -11.65 5.98 -1.41
CA GLU A 27 -12.79 5.32 -0.76
C GLU A 27 -13.60 4.47 -1.74
N GLU A 28 -13.75 4.92 -2.98
CA GLU A 28 -14.48 4.19 -4.00
C GLU A 28 -13.79 4.30 -5.36
N ARG A 29 -13.43 3.14 -5.89
CA ARG A 29 -12.73 3.04 -7.17
C ARG A 29 -13.62 3.28 -8.38
N TYR A 30 -14.95 3.13 -8.27
CA TYR A 30 -15.86 3.18 -9.42
C TYR A 30 -15.75 4.46 -10.26
N GLY A 31 -15.38 5.58 -9.66
CA GLY A 31 -15.13 6.83 -10.39
C GLY A 31 -13.67 7.07 -10.81
N SER A 32 -12.76 6.13 -10.57
CA SER A 32 -11.32 6.30 -10.80
C SER A 32 -10.69 5.27 -11.73
N LEU A 33 -11.50 4.46 -12.43
CA LEU A 33 -11.01 3.45 -13.37
C LEU A 33 -10.05 4.03 -14.44
N GLU A 34 -10.33 5.24 -14.88
CA GLU A 34 -9.48 5.94 -15.85
C GLU A 34 -8.17 6.46 -15.23
N ALA A 35 -8.09 6.60 -13.89
CA ALA A 35 -6.88 6.96 -13.18
C ALA A 35 -5.91 5.77 -12.97
N ASP A 36 -6.36 4.55 -13.24
CA ASP A 36 -5.59 3.33 -13.08
C ASP A 36 -4.22 3.39 -13.76
N TYR A 37 -4.18 3.91 -14.97
CA TYR A 37 -2.92 4.06 -15.70
C TYR A 37 -1.93 4.96 -14.97
N SER A 38 -2.39 6.12 -14.49
CA SER A 38 -1.56 7.08 -13.79
C SER A 38 -1.06 6.51 -12.45
N ILE A 39 -1.91 5.79 -11.71
CA ILE A 39 -1.55 5.09 -10.47
C ILE A 39 -0.47 4.05 -10.76
N ARG A 40 -0.65 3.19 -11.78
CA ARG A 40 0.32 2.17 -12.16
C ARG A 40 1.68 2.76 -12.57
N VAL A 41 1.67 3.85 -13.32
CA VAL A 41 2.91 4.53 -13.73
C VAL A 41 3.61 5.10 -12.49
N LEU A 42 2.88 5.75 -11.60
CA LEU A 42 3.44 6.31 -10.37
C LEU A 42 4.01 5.22 -9.47
N GLN A 43 3.29 4.11 -9.27
CA GLN A 43 3.76 2.96 -8.50
C GLN A 43 5.06 2.37 -9.06
N SER A 44 5.17 2.29 -10.41
CA SER A 44 6.31 1.65 -11.09
C SER A 44 7.50 2.56 -11.25
N ARG A 45 7.27 3.81 -11.70
CA ARG A 45 8.32 4.75 -12.09
C ARG A 45 8.60 5.82 -11.05
N LYS A 46 7.74 5.95 -10.03
CA LYS A 46 7.78 7.01 -9.02
C LYS A 46 7.71 8.42 -9.63
N LYS A 47 7.27 8.50 -10.88
CA LYS A 47 7.24 9.73 -11.67
C LYS A 47 6.11 9.69 -12.69
N LEU A 48 5.36 10.78 -12.78
CA LEU A 48 4.38 11.05 -13.83
C LEU A 48 4.86 12.24 -14.66
N ILE A 49 4.69 12.16 -15.97
CA ILE A 49 4.99 13.26 -16.91
C ILE A 49 3.79 13.38 -17.83
N ALA A 50 3.23 14.58 -17.93
CA ALA A 50 2.17 14.91 -18.87
C ALA A 50 2.50 16.19 -19.62
N ALA A 51 2.25 16.21 -20.93
CA ALA A 51 2.28 17.41 -21.73
C ALA A 51 0.84 17.82 -22.03
N ALA A 52 0.45 19.01 -21.65
CA ALA A 52 -0.89 19.53 -21.89
C ALA A 52 -0.86 20.95 -22.45
N PRO A 53 -1.79 21.28 -23.36
CA PRO A 53 -1.95 22.66 -23.84
C PRO A 53 -2.50 23.54 -22.70
N VAL A 54 -1.81 24.63 -22.44
CA VAL A 54 -2.21 25.62 -21.45
C VAL A 54 -2.33 26.98 -22.13
N LYS A 55 -3.41 27.68 -21.85
CA LYS A 55 -3.60 29.05 -22.35
C LYS A 55 -2.68 30.00 -21.62
N ASP A 56 -1.90 30.77 -22.37
CA ASP A 56 -1.04 31.84 -21.82
C ASP A 56 -1.93 32.99 -21.32
N PRO A 57 -1.86 33.37 -20.03
CA PRO A 57 -2.71 34.40 -19.48
C PRO A 57 -2.51 35.80 -20.11
N GLN A 58 -1.32 36.06 -20.65
CA GLN A 58 -0.96 37.40 -21.21
C GLN A 58 -1.30 37.51 -22.69
N THR A 59 -1.03 36.44 -23.46
CA THR A 59 -1.20 36.48 -24.93
C THR A 59 -2.49 35.78 -25.41
N GLY A 60 -3.13 34.99 -24.56
CA GLY A 60 -4.29 34.16 -24.92
C GLY A 60 -3.97 32.98 -25.81
N ASN A 61 -2.73 32.80 -26.25
CA ASN A 61 -2.31 31.72 -27.13
C ASN A 61 -2.14 30.39 -26.36
N LEU A 62 -2.36 29.27 -27.06
CA LEU A 62 -2.09 27.94 -26.50
C LEU A 62 -0.60 27.62 -26.63
N ARG A 63 -0.02 27.15 -25.53
CA ARG A 63 1.34 26.57 -25.51
C ARG A 63 1.33 25.26 -24.76
N THR A 64 2.19 24.34 -25.19
CA THR A 64 2.37 23.05 -24.48
C THR A 64 3.19 23.29 -23.22
N LYS A 65 2.63 22.86 -22.08
CA LYS A 65 3.34 22.83 -20.79
C LYS A 65 3.55 21.38 -20.37
N VAL A 66 4.75 21.06 -19.89
CA VAL A 66 5.08 19.76 -19.33
C VAL A 66 4.90 19.83 -17.82
N PHE A 67 4.11 18.94 -17.29
CA PHE A 67 3.88 18.73 -15.87
C PHE A 67 4.65 17.49 -15.43
N THR A 68 5.35 17.58 -14.33
CA THR A 68 6.11 16.47 -13.76
C THR A 68 5.76 16.35 -12.28
N VAL A 69 5.33 15.15 -11.87
CA VAL A 69 5.06 14.83 -10.47
C VAL A 69 5.94 13.64 -10.09
N GLU A 70 6.77 13.83 -9.08
CA GLU A 70 7.59 12.76 -8.49
C GLU A 70 7.04 12.43 -7.11
N ALA A 71 6.73 11.15 -6.86
CA ALA A 71 6.23 10.72 -5.57
C ALA A 71 6.44 9.22 -5.34
N ARG A 72 6.78 8.89 -4.10
CA ARG A 72 6.76 7.53 -3.55
C ARG A 72 5.51 7.41 -2.69
N ALA A 73 4.40 6.99 -3.28
CA ALA A 73 3.12 6.86 -2.60
C ALA A 73 2.70 5.39 -2.53
N ALA A 74 2.05 5.03 -1.41
CA ALA A 74 1.29 3.80 -1.29
C ALA A 74 -0.19 4.10 -1.53
N PHE A 75 -0.90 3.14 -2.14
CA PHE A 75 -2.32 3.28 -2.45
C PHE A 75 -3.13 2.18 -1.77
N ILE A 76 -4.26 2.57 -1.20
CA ILE A 76 -5.33 1.67 -0.76
C ILE A 76 -6.59 2.12 -1.50
N GLU A 77 -7.26 1.18 -2.15
CA GLU A 77 -8.48 1.44 -2.89
C GLU A 77 -9.54 0.42 -2.47
N ALA A 78 -10.76 0.88 -2.24
CA ALA A 78 -11.92 0.02 -2.04
C ALA A 78 -12.75 -0.04 -3.33
N THR A 79 -13.37 -1.20 -3.58
CA THR A 79 -14.26 -1.39 -4.72
C THR A 79 -15.33 -2.43 -4.39
N THR A 80 -16.51 -2.23 -4.94
CA THR A 80 -17.60 -3.21 -4.92
C THR A 80 -17.62 -4.07 -6.20
N ALA A 81 -16.69 -3.83 -7.14
CA ALA A 81 -16.58 -4.63 -8.35
C ALA A 81 -16.12 -6.06 -8.02
N SER A 82 -16.76 -7.04 -8.63
CA SER A 82 -16.46 -8.46 -8.48
C SER A 82 -15.07 -8.87 -8.98
N SER A 83 -14.45 -8.05 -9.82
CA SER A 83 -13.10 -8.27 -10.33
C SER A 83 -12.36 -6.94 -10.53
N VAL A 84 -11.09 -6.96 -10.21
CA VAL A 84 -10.15 -5.87 -10.47
C VAL A 84 -9.48 -6.12 -11.83
N ASN A 85 -9.16 -5.05 -12.57
CA ASN A 85 -8.40 -5.18 -13.80
C ASN A 85 -7.12 -5.99 -13.53
N HIS A 86 -6.88 -7.02 -14.35
CA HIS A 86 -5.76 -7.96 -14.19
C HIS A 86 -4.39 -7.26 -14.09
N GLU A 87 -4.17 -6.18 -14.82
CA GLU A 87 -2.91 -5.43 -14.74
C GLU A 87 -2.71 -4.74 -13.38
N ASN A 88 -3.81 -4.32 -12.73
CA ASN A 88 -3.77 -3.73 -11.39
C ASN A 88 -3.61 -4.81 -10.32
N ALA A 89 -4.36 -5.92 -10.44
CA ALA A 89 -4.27 -7.08 -9.57
C ALA A 89 -2.84 -7.60 -9.42
N THR A 90 -2.03 -7.56 -10.49
CA THR A 90 -0.63 -7.96 -10.43
C THR A 90 0.29 -6.98 -9.66
N ARG A 91 -0.21 -5.83 -9.23
CA ARG A 91 0.59 -4.78 -8.57
C ARG A 91 0.11 -4.44 -7.16
N CYS A 92 -1.03 -4.98 -6.73
CA CYS A 92 -1.59 -4.77 -5.40
C CYS A 92 -1.85 -6.11 -4.70
N PHE A 93 -2.00 -6.07 -3.40
CA PHE A 93 -2.59 -7.16 -2.64
C PHE A 93 -4.10 -6.96 -2.64
N GLU A 94 -4.83 -7.99 -3.04
CA GLU A 94 -6.28 -8.00 -2.98
C GLU A 94 -6.72 -8.61 -1.67
N LEU A 95 -7.56 -7.87 -0.94
CA LEU A 95 -8.13 -8.31 0.32
C LEU A 95 -9.64 -8.43 0.12
N MET A 96 -10.16 -9.64 0.28
CA MET A 96 -11.59 -9.89 0.23
C MET A 96 -12.20 -9.64 1.61
N MET A 97 -13.36 -9.00 1.62
CA MET A 97 -14.14 -8.86 2.85
C MET A 97 -14.88 -10.15 3.14
N ASP A 98 -14.92 -10.54 4.41
CA ASP A 98 -15.73 -11.66 4.87
C ASP A 98 -17.19 -11.20 5.00
N GLU A 99 -18.04 -11.68 4.08
CA GLU A 99 -19.48 -11.37 4.03
C GLU A 99 -20.35 -12.47 4.64
N THR A 100 -19.76 -13.42 5.38
CA THR A 100 -20.50 -14.49 6.03
C THR A 100 -21.48 -14.00 7.08
N GLU A 101 -22.52 -14.79 7.33
CA GLU A 101 -23.49 -14.51 8.41
C GLU A 101 -22.79 -14.44 9.76
N GLU A 102 -21.80 -15.30 9.98
CA GLU A 102 -21.03 -15.32 11.22
C GLU A 102 -20.29 -13.98 11.45
N GLN A 103 -19.61 -13.48 10.43
CA GLN A 103 -18.95 -12.17 10.49
C GLN A 103 -19.95 -11.05 10.72
N THR A 104 -21.09 -11.08 10.04
CA THR A 104 -22.17 -10.10 10.24
C THR A 104 -22.67 -10.13 11.68
N ARG A 105 -22.84 -11.31 12.28
CA ARG A 105 -23.23 -11.49 13.68
C ARG A 105 -22.20 -10.87 14.64
N ARG A 106 -20.91 -11.11 14.41
CA ARG A 106 -19.81 -10.51 15.18
C ARG A 106 -19.81 -8.97 15.08
N ILE A 107 -20.07 -8.44 13.89
CA ILE A 107 -20.19 -6.99 13.67
C ILE A 107 -21.36 -6.43 14.48
N HIS A 108 -22.55 -7.06 14.44
CA HIS A 108 -23.71 -6.63 15.21
C HIS A 108 -23.43 -6.67 16.72
N GLU A 109 -22.78 -7.73 17.21
CA GLU A 109 -22.38 -7.81 18.62
C GLU A 109 -21.43 -6.67 18.98
N ARG A 110 -20.41 -6.43 18.16
CA ARG A 110 -19.48 -5.32 18.36
C ARG A 110 -20.19 -3.97 18.40
N GLN A 111 -21.14 -3.73 17.49
CA GLN A 111 -21.92 -2.51 17.46
C GLN A 111 -22.73 -2.31 18.75
N ARG A 112 -23.33 -3.38 19.28
CA ARG A 112 -24.05 -3.33 20.57
C ARG A 112 -23.09 -3.00 21.74
N VAL A 113 -21.98 -3.72 21.86
CA VAL A 113 -20.97 -3.48 22.89
C VAL A 113 -20.46 -2.04 22.86
N MET A 114 -20.21 -1.50 21.67
CA MET A 114 -19.71 -0.12 21.52
C MET A 114 -20.72 0.96 21.96
N ARG A 115 -21.97 0.61 22.23
CA ARG A 115 -23.02 1.50 22.79
C ARG A 115 -23.14 1.41 24.31
N THR A 116 -22.33 0.57 24.99
CA THR A 116 -22.32 0.38 26.45
C THR A 116 -21.15 1.15 27.09
N GLY A 117 -21.12 1.18 28.44
CA GLY A 117 -19.97 1.70 29.22
C GLY A 117 -18.66 1.02 28.83
N ARG A 118 -18.67 -0.31 28.59
CA ARG A 118 -17.52 -1.06 28.06
C ARG A 118 -17.03 -0.51 26.70
N GLY A 119 -17.96 -0.02 25.87
CA GLY A 119 -17.60 0.61 24.60
C GLY A 119 -16.77 1.89 24.78
N LEU A 120 -17.00 2.65 25.84
CA LEU A 120 -16.17 3.83 26.16
C LEU A 120 -14.76 3.43 26.57
N GLU A 121 -14.62 2.39 27.37
CA GLU A 121 -13.32 1.86 27.78
C GLU A 121 -12.53 1.34 26.57
N LEU A 122 -13.19 0.60 25.67
CA LEU A 122 -12.57 0.09 24.45
C LEU A 122 -12.11 1.20 23.51
N ARG A 123 -12.82 2.33 23.42
CA ARG A 123 -12.37 3.51 22.65
C ARG A 123 -11.11 4.12 23.24
N ARG A 124 -11.07 4.31 24.57
CA ARG A 124 -9.87 4.82 25.25
C ARG A 124 -8.66 3.91 25.04
N LEU A 125 -8.88 2.59 25.13
CA LEU A 125 -7.83 1.61 24.84
C LEU A 125 -7.36 1.69 23.39
N ALA A 126 -8.28 1.79 22.43
CA ALA A 126 -7.95 1.93 21.01
C ALA A 126 -7.11 3.19 20.75
N GLU A 127 -7.46 4.33 21.36
CA GLU A 127 -6.68 5.57 21.26
C GLU A 127 -5.26 5.41 21.86
N ALA A 128 -5.13 4.71 22.98
CA ALA A 128 -3.83 4.44 23.60
C ALA A 128 -2.96 3.54 22.70
N ILE A 129 -3.55 2.49 22.11
CA ILE A 129 -2.88 1.59 21.17
C ILE A 129 -2.46 2.38 19.93
N THR A 130 -3.33 3.18 19.35
CA THR A 130 -3.04 4.01 18.17
C THR A 130 -1.85 4.94 18.43
N ARG A 131 -1.83 5.62 19.60
CA ARG A 131 -0.69 6.46 19.97
C ARG A 131 0.63 5.70 20.09
N ARG A 132 0.61 4.47 20.64
CA ARG A 132 1.80 3.60 20.68
C ARG A 132 2.30 3.25 19.30
N HIS A 133 1.39 2.89 18.37
CA HIS A 133 1.76 2.62 16.98
C HIS A 133 2.34 3.84 16.27
N TRP A 134 1.78 5.02 16.47
CA TRP A 134 2.35 6.25 15.92
C TRP A 134 3.75 6.54 16.46
N THR A 135 3.97 6.30 17.75
CA THR A 135 5.30 6.46 18.34
C THR A 135 6.29 5.45 17.76
N ALA A 136 5.90 4.18 17.65
CA ALA A 136 6.73 3.15 17.03
C ALA A 136 7.10 3.50 15.58
N GLN A 137 6.13 3.96 14.79
CA GLN A 137 6.38 4.38 13.39
C GLN A 137 7.37 5.55 13.28
N ARG A 138 7.35 6.48 14.23
CA ARG A 138 8.30 7.62 14.26
C ARG A 138 9.73 7.22 14.65
N LEU A 139 9.89 6.09 15.32
CA LEU A 139 11.20 5.54 15.70
C LEU A 139 11.86 4.73 14.58
N LEU A 140 11.12 4.43 13.49
CA LEU A 140 11.68 3.68 12.38
C LEU A 140 12.66 4.54 11.59
N GLU A 141 13.85 3.99 11.37
CA GLU A 141 14.90 4.59 10.56
C GLU A 141 14.86 4.01 9.13
N PRO A 142 15.06 4.79 8.09
CA PRO A 142 14.99 4.34 6.70
C PRO A 142 16.25 3.54 6.30
N LEU A 143 16.46 2.41 6.94
CA LEU A 143 17.62 1.55 6.73
C LEU A 143 17.33 0.46 5.72
N PRO A 144 18.32 0.04 4.92
CA PRO A 144 18.19 -1.09 4.03
C PRO A 144 18.04 -2.40 4.82
N VAL A 145 17.39 -3.38 4.20
CA VAL A 145 17.22 -4.73 4.74
C VAL A 145 17.97 -5.71 3.85
N VAL A 146 18.64 -6.68 4.44
CA VAL A 146 19.23 -7.84 3.76
C VAL A 146 18.55 -9.12 4.23
N ILE A 147 18.30 -10.04 3.32
CA ILE A 147 17.74 -11.36 3.60
C ILE A 147 18.83 -12.39 3.36
N PRO A 148 19.54 -12.87 4.41
CA PRO A 148 20.75 -13.69 4.26
C PRO A 148 20.50 -15.04 3.58
N PHE A 149 19.26 -15.48 3.53
CA PHE A 149 18.84 -16.77 2.99
C PHE A 149 18.01 -16.63 1.70
N ALA A 150 17.97 -15.45 1.07
CA ALA A 150 17.16 -15.20 -0.11
C ALA A 150 17.52 -16.10 -1.29
N ASP A 151 18.80 -16.43 -1.45
CA ASP A 151 19.33 -17.34 -2.48
C ASP A 151 18.89 -18.80 -2.32
N LYS A 152 18.43 -19.17 -1.13
CA LYS A 152 17.92 -20.52 -0.80
C LYS A 152 16.41 -20.65 -0.93
N LEU A 153 15.71 -19.53 -1.16
CA LEU A 153 14.27 -19.55 -1.30
C LEU A 153 13.88 -20.06 -2.69
N SER A 154 12.94 -20.99 -2.72
CA SER A 154 12.29 -21.43 -3.96
C SER A 154 10.92 -20.74 -4.07
N PHE A 155 10.53 -20.41 -5.29
CA PHE A 155 9.22 -19.82 -5.59
C PHE A 155 8.70 -20.41 -6.90
N PRO A 156 7.36 -20.59 -7.05
CA PRO A 156 6.79 -21.08 -8.30
C PRO A 156 7.25 -20.26 -9.51
N SER A 157 7.63 -20.91 -10.61
CA SER A 157 8.20 -20.25 -11.79
C SER A 157 7.41 -20.49 -13.08
N SER A 158 6.27 -21.20 -12.99
CA SER A 158 5.51 -21.67 -14.16
C SER A 158 4.83 -20.54 -14.94
N TRP A 159 4.56 -19.40 -14.32
CA TRP A 159 3.74 -18.35 -14.92
C TRP A 159 4.49 -17.00 -14.89
N MET A 160 4.23 -16.14 -15.88
CA MET A 160 4.87 -14.82 -15.95
C MET A 160 4.53 -13.93 -14.73
N ARG A 161 3.35 -14.09 -14.15
CA ARG A 161 2.90 -13.38 -12.95
C ARG A 161 3.84 -13.61 -11.76
N THR A 162 4.38 -14.84 -11.62
CA THR A 162 5.22 -15.22 -10.49
C THR A 162 6.49 -14.38 -10.36
N ARG A 163 6.98 -13.77 -11.45
CA ARG A 163 8.11 -12.84 -11.41
C ARG A 163 7.85 -11.62 -10.52
N ARG A 164 6.61 -11.12 -10.54
CA ARG A 164 6.19 -10.00 -9.69
C ARG A 164 5.85 -10.45 -8.28
N ASP A 165 5.17 -11.58 -8.17
CA ASP A 165 4.74 -12.13 -6.89
C ASP A 165 5.93 -12.57 -6.05
N HIS A 166 7.00 -13.08 -6.66
CA HIS A 166 8.27 -13.35 -5.96
C HIS A 166 8.87 -12.08 -5.35
N ALA A 167 8.98 -11.00 -6.13
CA ALA A 167 9.46 -9.73 -5.60
C ALA A 167 8.58 -9.18 -4.47
N ARG A 168 7.25 -9.34 -4.58
CA ARG A 168 6.30 -8.95 -3.53
C ARG A 168 6.48 -9.78 -2.26
N PHE A 169 6.72 -11.08 -2.42
CA PHE A 169 7.00 -11.97 -1.28
C PHE A 169 8.30 -11.58 -0.56
N LEU A 170 9.38 -11.34 -1.29
CA LEU A 170 10.62 -10.83 -0.71
C LEU A 170 10.40 -9.49 0.01
N ASN A 171 9.62 -8.58 -0.56
CA ASN A 171 9.26 -7.32 0.09
C ASN A 171 8.47 -7.52 1.39
N LEU A 172 7.63 -8.56 1.51
CA LEU A 172 6.96 -8.86 2.79
C LEU A 172 7.96 -9.26 3.88
N ILE A 173 8.99 -10.03 3.54
CA ILE A 173 10.07 -10.37 4.47
C ILE A 173 10.83 -9.11 4.89
N GLU A 174 11.20 -8.26 3.92
CA GLU A 174 11.87 -6.99 4.18
C GLU A 174 11.04 -6.08 5.09
N VAL A 175 9.73 -5.95 4.83
CA VAL A 175 8.82 -5.13 5.64
C VAL A 175 8.70 -5.67 7.05
N SER A 176 8.60 -7.00 7.24
CA SER A 176 8.61 -7.60 8.57
C SER A 176 9.88 -7.26 9.34
N ALA A 177 11.05 -7.49 8.76
CA ALA A 177 12.33 -7.17 9.37
C ALA A 177 12.48 -5.67 9.65
N PHE A 178 12.04 -4.81 8.72
CA PHE A 178 12.05 -3.36 8.87
C PHE A 178 11.19 -2.89 10.05
N LEU A 179 9.98 -3.43 10.21
CA LEU A 179 9.10 -3.09 11.34
C LEU A 179 9.68 -3.54 12.68
N HIS A 180 10.48 -4.61 12.68
CA HIS A 180 11.15 -5.15 13.85
C HIS A 180 12.62 -4.74 13.97
N GLN A 181 13.05 -3.68 13.28
CA GLN A 181 14.44 -3.28 13.12
C GLN A 181 15.23 -3.12 14.42
N HIS A 182 14.57 -2.71 15.52
CA HIS A 182 15.20 -2.58 16.84
C HIS A 182 15.41 -3.92 17.56
N GLN A 183 14.89 -5.02 16.99
CA GLN A 183 14.98 -6.39 17.50
C GLN A 183 15.76 -7.29 16.53
N ARG A 184 16.37 -6.70 15.48
CA ARG A 184 17.14 -7.41 14.46
C ARG A 184 18.62 -7.06 14.58
N GLU A 185 19.46 -8.03 14.19
CA GLU A 185 20.86 -7.79 14.01
C GLU A 185 21.12 -6.78 12.88
N ARG A 186 22.31 -6.21 12.91
CA ARG A 186 22.77 -5.26 11.89
C ARG A 186 24.03 -5.80 11.22
N THR A 187 24.17 -5.54 9.93
CA THR A 187 25.44 -5.75 9.24
C THR A 187 26.46 -4.71 9.70
N SER A 188 27.74 -4.92 9.36
CA SER A 188 28.80 -3.92 9.59
C SER A 188 28.52 -2.57 8.97
N GLU A 189 27.71 -2.55 7.90
CA GLU A 189 27.29 -1.33 7.18
C GLU A 189 25.97 -0.73 7.73
N GLY A 190 25.41 -1.33 8.78
CA GLY A 190 24.20 -0.86 9.44
C GLY A 190 22.87 -1.32 8.81
N ALA A 191 22.90 -2.22 7.81
CA ALA A 191 21.68 -2.79 7.25
C ALA A 191 20.99 -3.74 8.24
N ILE A 192 19.67 -3.80 8.21
CA ILE A 192 18.86 -4.72 9.01
C ILE A 192 19.01 -6.14 8.46
N VAL A 193 19.26 -7.12 9.30
CA VAL A 193 19.34 -8.52 8.92
C VAL A 193 18.01 -9.21 9.19
N ALA A 194 17.32 -9.64 8.13
CA ALA A 194 16.08 -10.40 8.26
C ALA A 194 16.32 -11.79 8.87
N SER A 195 15.41 -12.22 9.71
CA SER A 195 15.43 -13.52 10.39
C SER A 195 14.43 -14.50 9.77
N LEU A 196 14.50 -15.78 10.15
CA LEU A 196 13.50 -16.77 9.75
C LEU A 196 12.09 -16.42 10.26
N ALA A 197 11.96 -15.75 11.41
CA ALA A 197 10.68 -15.28 11.91
C ALA A 197 10.02 -14.25 10.94
N ASP A 198 10.82 -13.45 10.22
CA ASP A 198 10.32 -12.54 9.21
C ASP A 198 9.82 -13.28 7.98
N TYR A 199 10.50 -14.36 7.61
CA TYR A 199 10.03 -15.27 6.56
C TYR A 199 8.71 -15.95 6.95
N GLU A 200 8.61 -16.49 8.17
CA GLU A 200 7.39 -17.14 8.66
C GLU A 200 6.20 -16.17 8.65
N ALA A 201 6.39 -14.95 9.11
CA ALA A 201 5.37 -13.90 9.06
C ALA A 201 4.96 -13.57 7.62
N ALA A 202 5.93 -13.42 6.72
CA ALA A 202 5.68 -13.15 5.31
C ALA A 202 4.96 -14.33 4.63
N TYR A 203 5.34 -15.57 4.95
CA TYR A 203 4.72 -16.77 4.41
C TYR A 203 3.26 -16.91 4.84
N ALA A 204 2.96 -16.68 6.11
CA ALA A 204 1.59 -16.69 6.62
C ALA A 204 0.70 -15.66 5.90
N LEU A 205 1.21 -14.44 5.69
CA LEU A 205 0.49 -13.39 4.95
C LEU A 205 0.36 -13.72 3.46
N ALA A 206 1.41 -14.29 2.85
CA ALA A 206 1.42 -14.63 1.43
C ALA A 206 0.33 -15.65 1.06
N GLY A 207 0.07 -16.64 1.93
CA GLY A 207 -1.00 -17.60 1.75
C GLY A 207 -2.39 -16.96 1.61
N GLU A 208 -2.60 -15.78 2.18
CA GLU A 208 -3.85 -15.03 2.05
C GLU A 208 -3.89 -14.11 0.83
N VAL A 209 -2.79 -13.41 0.55
CA VAL A 209 -2.75 -12.32 -0.45
C VAL A 209 -2.18 -12.73 -1.81
N LEU A 210 -1.55 -13.91 -1.91
CA LEU A 210 -1.00 -14.47 -3.14
C LEU A 210 -1.65 -15.82 -3.51
N ARG A 211 -2.88 -16.06 -3.05
CA ARG A 211 -3.59 -17.36 -3.22
C ARG A 211 -3.61 -17.90 -4.65
N GLU A 212 -3.65 -17.04 -5.65
CA GLU A 212 -3.66 -17.46 -7.05
C GLU A 212 -2.27 -17.87 -7.58
N THR A 213 -1.22 -17.66 -6.79
CA THR A 213 0.16 -17.92 -7.20
C THR A 213 0.81 -19.03 -6.38
N LEU A 214 0.41 -19.17 -5.12
CA LEU A 214 0.86 -20.19 -4.18
C LEU A 214 -0.17 -21.32 -4.05
#